data_4ac46d992a4f96f4e4a4a1c79806c4f5
#
_entry.id   4ac46d992a4f96f4e4a4a1c79806c4f5
#
_cell.length_a   1.000
_cell.length_b   1.000
_cell.length_c   1.000
_cell.angle_alpha   90.00
_cell.angle_beta   90.00
_cell.angle_gamma   90.00
#
_symmetry.space_group_name_H-M   'P 1'
#
loop_
_entity.id
_entity.type
_entity.pdbx_description
1 polymer ?
#
loop_
_entity_poly.entity_id
_entity_poly.type
_entity_poly.pdbx_seq_one_letter_code
_entity_poly.pdbx_strand_id
1 'polypeptide(L)'
;LQGDYKVLYPAFSKNLTDHGITVSDEGAPVYLKTAAVTYSSPFTKAFLGDYYTERTAVISGDMGSSDTRFRFESIDTVKLSEVPDLENKGFPFTMSVIPKEPFWGSLTNVAIAAGATVLAVILFFTVRTN
;
A
#
# COMPACT_ATOMS: atom_id res chain seq x y z
N LEU A 1 2.02 -14.91 20.83
CA LEU A 1 2.70 -14.36 19.66
C LEU A 1 4.20 -14.51 19.86
N GLN A 2 4.88 -15.21 18.96
CA GLN A 2 6.33 -15.38 18.97
C GLN A 2 6.96 -14.51 17.87
N GLY A 3 8.17 -13.98 18.13
CA GLY A 3 8.96 -13.25 17.16
C GLY A 3 8.45 -11.82 16.89
N ASP A 4 8.67 -11.34 15.65
CA ASP A 4 8.44 -9.97 15.22
C ASP A 4 6.97 -9.53 15.25
N TYR A 5 6.04 -10.47 15.40
CA TYR A 5 4.60 -10.19 15.47
C TYR A 5 4.10 -9.75 16.85
N LYS A 6 4.94 -9.78 17.89
CA LYS A 6 4.54 -9.31 19.24
C LYS A 6 4.04 -7.88 19.26
N VAL A 7 4.55 -7.05 18.36
CA VAL A 7 4.12 -5.66 18.21
C VAL A 7 2.65 -5.54 17.81
N LEU A 8 2.08 -6.55 17.17
CA LEU A 8 0.67 -6.57 16.76
C LEU A 8 -0.28 -6.94 17.91
N TYR A 9 0.24 -7.49 19.01
CA TYR A 9 -0.58 -7.99 20.13
C TYR A 9 -1.53 -6.93 20.71
N PRO A 10 -1.11 -5.69 21.03
CA PRO A 10 -2.02 -4.70 21.61
C PRO A 10 -3.17 -4.33 20.67
N ALA A 11 -2.88 -4.16 19.37
CA ALA A 11 -3.91 -3.82 18.38
C ALA A 11 -4.87 -4.98 18.15
N PHE A 12 -4.34 -6.20 18.09
CA PHE A 12 -5.13 -7.41 17.89
C PHE A 12 -6.02 -7.70 19.11
N SER A 13 -5.46 -7.63 20.33
CA SER A 13 -6.19 -7.81 21.58
C SER A 13 -7.30 -6.79 21.73
N LYS A 14 -7.03 -5.51 21.45
CA LYS A 14 -8.06 -4.46 21.46
C LYS A 14 -9.19 -4.76 20.47
N ASN A 15 -8.84 -5.13 19.23
CA ASN A 15 -9.85 -5.43 18.21
C ASN A 15 -10.75 -6.60 18.61
N LEU A 16 -10.19 -7.68 19.18
CA LEU A 16 -10.96 -8.80 19.70
C LEU A 16 -11.90 -8.36 20.82
N THR A 17 -11.41 -7.53 21.76
CA THR A 17 -12.23 -7.02 22.88
C THR A 17 -13.37 -6.12 22.39
N ASP A 18 -13.12 -5.25 21.40
CA ASP A 18 -14.12 -4.39 20.79
C ASP A 18 -15.23 -5.21 20.10
N HIS A 19 -14.94 -6.45 19.68
CA HIS A 19 -15.91 -7.41 19.12
C HIS A 19 -16.48 -8.39 20.16
N GLY A 20 -16.31 -8.12 21.45
CA GLY A 20 -16.88 -8.91 22.54
C GLY A 20 -16.14 -10.22 22.85
N ILE A 21 -14.91 -10.38 22.35
CA ILE A 21 -14.06 -11.55 22.62
C ILE A 21 -13.12 -11.19 23.77
N THR A 22 -13.23 -11.92 24.88
CA THR A 22 -12.32 -11.74 26.01
C THR A 22 -10.98 -12.41 25.72
N VAL A 23 -9.91 -11.64 25.80
CA VAL A 23 -8.54 -12.16 25.69
C VAL A 23 -8.05 -12.51 27.09
N SER A 24 -7.69 -13.76 27.34
CA SER A 24 -7.16 -14.26 28.60
C SER A 24 -6.05 -15.29 28.38
N ASP A 25 -5.23 -15.52 29.40
CA ASP A 25 -4.15 -16.52 29.34
C ASP A 25 -4.68 -17.97 29.39
N GLU A 26 -5.94 -18.16 29.83
CA GLU A 26 -6.60 -19.47 29.95
C GLU A 26 -7.48 -19.79 28.71
N GLY A 27 -7.54 -18.89 27.72
CA GLY A 27 -8.34 -19.05 26.53
C GLY A 27 -7.73 -20.01 25.49
N ALA A 28 -8.45 -20.20 24.39
CA ALA A 28 -7.91 -20.94 23.24
C ALA A 28 -6.71 -20.18 22.66
N PRO A 29 -5.54 -20.84 22.47
CA PRO A 29 -4.35 -20.17 21.93
C PRO A 29 -4.56 -19.72 20.48
N VAL A 30 -4.09 -18.53 20.15
CA VAL A 30 -4.06 -17.99 18.79
C VAL A 30 -2.61 -17.86 18.35
N TYR A 31 -2.27 -18.54 17.27
CA TYR A 31 -0.93 -18.53 16.68
C TYR A 31 -0.93 -17.73 15.39
N LEU A 32 -0.29 -16.56 15.39
CA LEU A 32 -0.08 -15.78 14.18
C LEU A 32 1.07 -16.40 13.39
N LYS A 33 0.80 -16.87 12.17
CA LYS A 33 1.80 -17.50 11.30
C LYS A 33 2.36 -16.54 10.26
N THR A 34 1.50 -15.69 9.72
CA THR A 34 1.89 -14.78 8.65
C THR A 34 1.25 -13.40 8.86
N ALA A 35 2.07 -12.37 8.76
CA ALA A 35 1.63 -11.02 8.50
C ALA A 35 2.47 -10.50 7.32
N ALA A 36 1.83 -9.98 6.29
CA ALA A 36 2.51 -9.52 5.10
C ALA A 36 1.73 -8.41 4.41
N VAL A 37 2.45 -7.56 3.70
CA VAL A 37 1.89 -6.54 2.82
C VAL A 37 2.38 -6.80 1.41
N THR A 38 1.51 -6.58 0.42
CA THR A 38 1.87 -6.63 -1.00
C THR A 38 1.24 -5.46 -1.75
N TYR A 39 1.86 -5.06 -2.85
CA TYR A 39 1.39 -3.96 -3.70
C TYR A 39 1.08 -4.49 -5.11
N SER A 40 -0.02 -4.01 -5.69
CA SER A 40 -0.39 -4.30 -7.08
C SER A 40 0.45 -3.48 -8.07
N SER A 41 0.31 -3.77 -9.35
CA SER A 41 0.87 -2.90 -10.40
C SER A 41 0.29 -1.49 -10.31
N PRO A 42 1.09 -0.43 -10.55
CA PRO A 42 0.64 0.94 -10.48
C PRO A 42 -0.42 1.25 -11.53
N PHE A 43 -1.38 2.08 -11.16
CA PHE A 43 -2.41 2.60 -12.05
C PHE A 43 -2.65 4.09 -11.82
N THR A 44 -3.27 4.76 -12.76
CA THR A 44 -3.67 6.18 -12.65
C THR A 44 -5.19 6.28 -12.65
N LYS A 45 -5.72 7.23 -11.88
CA LYS A 45 -7.16 7.57 -11.86
C LYS A 45 -7.52 8.62 -12.90
N ALA A 46 -6.52 9.33 -13.45
CA ALA A 46 -6.67 10.36 -14.47
C ALA A 46 -5.50 10.30 -15.46
N PHE A 47 -5.70 10.86 -16.67
CA PHE A 47 -4.71 10.84 -17.74
C PHE A 47 -3.38 11.50 -17.37
N LEU A 48 -3.43 12.54 -16.55
CA LEU A 48 -2.28 13.24 -15.97
C LEU A 48 -2.51 13.33 -14.47
N GLY A 49 -2.02 12.37 -13.73
CA GLY A 49 -2.24 12.33 -12.29
C GLY A 49 -1.23 11.47 -11.58
N ASP A 50 -1.37 11.44 -10.27
CA ASP A 50 -0.59 10.57 -9.41
C ASP A 50 -0.79 9.10 -9.77
N TYR A 51 0.26 8.32 -9.57
CA TYR A 51 0.16 6.87 -9.59
C TYR A 51 -0.32 6.36 -8.24
N TYR A 52 -1.17 5.35 -8.30
CA TYR A 52 -1.73 4.64 -7.16
C TYR A 52 -1.38 3.16 -7.26
N THR A 53 -1.38 2.48 -6.14
CA THR A 53 -1.28 1.02 -6.06
C THR A 53 -2.29 0.51 -5.05
N GLU A 54 -2.81 -0.69 -5.23
CA GLU A 54 -3.58 -1.37 -4.21
C GLU A 54 -2.62 -2.05 -3.25
N ARG A 55 -2.74 -1.71 -1.97
CA ARG A 55 -2.02 -2.36 -0.88
C ARG A 55 -2.91 -3.44 -0.29
N THR A 56 -2.44 -4.67 -0.32
CA THR A 56 -3.10 -5.82 0.31
C THR A 56 -2.32 -6.19 1.57
N ALA A 57 -2.97 -6.08 2.73
CA ALA A 57 -2.45 -6.54 4.01
C ALA A 57 -3.11 -7.87 4.38
N VAL A 58 -2.32 -8.87 4.69
CA VAL A 58 -2.78 -10.22 5.03
C VAL A 58 -2.26 -10.61 6.41
N ILE A 59 -3.16 -11.12 7.25
CA ILE A 59 -2.83 -11.76 8.52
C ILE A 59 -3.46 -13.15 8.53
N SER A 60 -2.68 -14.17 8.83
CA SER A 60 -3.17 -15.54 8.95
C SER A 60 -2.53 -16.31 10.09
N GLY A 61 -3.23 -17.31 10.58
CA GLY A 61 -2.78 -18.14 11.68
C GLY A 61 -3.72 -19.29 11.99
N ASP A 62 -3.48 -19.91 13.13
CA ASP A 62 -4.30 -21.02 13.65
C ASP A 62 -4.92 -20.62 14.98
N MET A 63 -6.08 -21.16 15.26
CA MET A 63 -6.84 -20.92 16.49
C MET A 63 -7.13 -22.26 17.19
N GLY A 64 -6.78 -22.33 18.49
CA GLY A 64 -7.03 -23.47 19.33
C GLY A 64 -6.09 -24.64 19.09
N SER A 65 -6.45 -25.79 19.65
CA SER A 65 -5.75 -27.07 19.48
C SER A 65 -6.22 -27.84 18.23
N SER A 66 -7.27 -27.38 17.59
CA SER A 66 -7.81 -27.93 16.34
C SER A 66 -7.26 -27.12 15.15
N ASP A 67 -7.14 -27.76 14.01
CA ASP A 67 -6.58 -27.21 12.77
C ASP A 67 -7.45 -26.08 12.15
N THR A 68 -8.02 -25.23 13.01
CA THR A 68 -8.87 -24.11 12.60
C THR A 68 -7.98 -22.96 12.17
N ARG A 69 -7.95 -22.70 10.87
CA ARG A 69 -7.18 -21.61 10.26
C ARG A 69 -8.02 -20.37 10.13
N PHE A 70 -7.40 -19.22 10.34
CA PHE A 70 -7.99 -17.93 10.00
C PHE A 70 -7.11 -17.19 9.01
N ARG A 71 -7.74 -16.35 8.17
CA ARG A 71 -7.08 -15.42 7.26
C ARG A 71 -7.91 -14.15 7.20
N PHE A 72 -7.29 -13.05 7.52
CA PHE A 72 -7.85 -11.72 7.33
C PHE A 72 -7.08 -11.04 6.22
N GLU A 73 -7.81 -10.36 5.35
CA GLU A 73 -7.27 -9.61 4.24
C GLU A 73 -7.93 -8.23 4.19
N SER A 74 -7.13 -7.20 4.04
CA SER A 74 -7.59 -5.82 3.88
C SER A 74 -6.91 -5.23 2.66
N ILE A 75 -7.71 -4.59 1.81
CA ILE A 75 -7.23 -3.94 0.60
C ILE A 75 -7.56 -2.46 0.69
N ASP A 76 -6.57 -1.62 0.46
CA ASP A 76 -6.72 -0.18 0.33
C ASP A 76 -5.93 0.36 -0.86
N THR A 77 -6.31 1.56 -1.31
CA THR A 77 -5.61 2.25 -2.41
C THR A 77 -4.77 3.38 -1.84
N VAL A 78 -3.48 3.34 -2.10
CA VAL A 78 -2.51 4.34 -1.64
C VAL A 78 -1.80 5.01 -2.81
N LYS A 79 -1.34 6.25 -2.65
CA LYS A 79 -0.47 6.88 -3.64
C LYS A 79 0.88 6.18 -3.65
N LEU A 80 1.41 5.92 -4.84
CA LEU A 80 2.69 5.24 -4.99
C LEU A 80 3.84 6.01 -4.34
N SER A 81 3.81 7.34 -4.38
CA SER A 81 4.78 8.22 -3.74
C SER A 81 4.75 8.17 -2.21
N GLU A 82 3.64 7.75 -1.61
CA GLU A 82 3.46 7.67 -0.15
C GLU A 82 3.84 6.28 0.40
N VAL A 83 4.01 5.27 -0.47
CA VAL A 83 4.33 3.90 -0.05
C VAL A 83 5.57 3.82 0.85
N PRO A 84 6.69 4.52 0.57
CA PRO A 84 7.87 4.46 1.43
C PRO A 84 7.61 4.95 2.87
N ASP A 85 6.66 5.87 3.06
CA ASP A 85 6.30 6.43 4.36
C ASP A 85 5.37 5.50 5.16
N LEU A 86 4.69 4.57 4.46
CA LEU A 86 3.82 3.57 5.06
C LEU A 86 4.58 2.32 5.53
N GLU A 87 5.80 2.12 5.02
CA GLU A 87 6.65 1.01 5.39
C GLU A 87 7.48 1.32 6.63
N ASN A 88 7.60 0.36 7.53
CA ASN A 88 8.45 0.49 8.70
C ASN A 88 9.58 -0.54 8.66
N LYS A 89 10.81 -0.04 8.47
CA LYS A 89 12.02 -0.89 8.41
C LYS A 89 12.27 -1.69 9.68
N GLY A 90 11.72 -1.26 10.81
CA GLY A 90 11.77 -2.01 12.08
C GLY A 90 10.85 -3.24 12.08
N PHE A 91 9.92 -3.33 11.12
CA PHE A 91 8.95 -4.42 11.03
C PHE A 91 8.89 -4.97 9.61
N PRO A 92 9.70 -5.99 9.28
CA PRO A 92 9.81 -6.52 7.91
C PRO A 92 8.48 -6.93 7.29
N PHE A 93 7.48 -7.33 8.07
CA PHE A 93 6.14 -7.70 7.61
C PHE A 93 5.30 -6.52 7.08
N THR A 94 5.74 -5.27 7.33
CA THR A 94 5.11 -4.07 6.74
C THR A 94 5.75 -3.65 5.43
N MET A 95 6.80 -4.32 5.00
CA MET A 95 7.58 -3.99 3.81
C MET A 95 7.28 -4.96 2.68
N SER A 96 7.30 -4.46 1.46
CA SER A 96 7.20 -5.28 0.25
C SER A 96 7.95 -4.62 -0.91
N VAL A 97 8.00 -5.32 -2.04
CA VAL A 97 8.58 -4.74 -3.25
C VAL A 97 7.67 -3.62 -3.75
N ILE A 98 8.19 -2.39 -3.69
CA ILE A 98 7.47 -1.22 -4.20
C ILE A 98 7.46 -1.30 -5.73
N PRO A 99 6.29 -1.29 -6.37
CA PRO A 99 6.20 -1.32 -7.82
C PRO A 99 6.75 -0.03 -8.43
N LYS A 100 7.45 -0.14 -9.55
CA LYS A 100 8.01 1.01 -10.25
C LYS A 100 6.93 1.71 -11.07
N GLU A 101 7.01 3.04 -11.13
CA GLU A 101 6.18 3.82 -12.05
C GLU A 101 6.38 3.37 -13.49
N PRO A 102 5.32 3.26 -14.29
CA PRO A 102 5.42 2.97 -15.70
C PRO A 102 6.20 4.08 -16.45
N PHE A 103 7.18 3.69 -17.25
CA PHE A 103 8.06 4.60 -18.02
C PHE A 103 7.26 5.57 -18.93
N TRP A 104 6.12 5.11 -19.47
CA TRP A 104 5.29 5.91 -20.38
C TRP A 104 4.65 7.14 -19.72
N GLY A 105 4.36 7.11 -18.42
CA GLY A 105 3.84 8.28 -17.70
C GLY A 105 4.84 9.44 -17.68
N SER A 106 6.11 9.13 -17.48
CA SER A 106 7.19 10.12 -17.51
C SER A 106 7.39 10.74 -18.90
N LEU A 107 7.32 9.93 -19.98
CA LEU A 107 7.43 10.43 -21.36
C LEU A 107 6.25 11.32 -21.76
N THR A 108 5.03 10.98 -21.32
CA THR A 108 3.85 11.80 -21.60
C THR A 108 4.00 13.19 -21.00
N ASN A 109 4.48 13.30 -19.77
CA ASN A 109 4.73 14.61 -19.13
C ASN A 109 5.79 15.43 -19.89
N VAL A 110 6.87 14.78 -20.34
CA VAL A 110 7.92 15.44 -21.15
C VAL A 110 7.36 15.89 -22.51
N ALA A 111 6.56 15.06 -23.18
CA ALA A 111 5.97 15.37 -24.47
C ALA A 111 4.99 16.55 -24.38
N ILE A 112 4.19 16.63 -23.31
CA ILE A 112 3.29 17.76 -23.08
C ILE A 112 4.06 19.04 -22.79
N ALA A 113 5.08 18.99 -21.95
CA ALA A 113 5.92 20.15 -21.66
C ALA A 113 6.62 20.68 -22.92
N ALA A 114 7.18 19.79 -23.74
CA ALA A 114 7.79 20.14 -25.02
C ALA A 114 6.78 20.75 -26.00
N GLY A 115 5.58 20.13 -26.14
CA GLY A 115 4.51 20.64 -27.00
C GLY A 115 4.02 22.03 -26.58
N ALA A 116 3.82 22.26 -25.29
CA ALA A 116 3.44 23.57 -24.77
C ALA A 116 4.51 24.66 -25.06
N THR A 117 5.79 24.30 -24.92
CA THR A 117 6.91 25.21 -25.24
C THR A 117 6.92 25.58 -26.72
N VAL A 118 6.78 24.62 -27.62
CA VAL A 118 6.71 24.85 -29.08
C VAL A 118 5.52 25.74 -29.42
N LEU A 119 4.34 25.49 -28.88
CA LEU A 119 3.15 26.32 -29.07
C LEU A 119 3.39 27.79 -28.61
N ALA A 120 3.95 27.96 -27.43
CA ALA A 120 4.27 29.29 -26.90
C ALA A 120 5.24 30.06 -27.79
N VAL A 121 6.25 29.39 -28.33
CA VAL A 121 7.22 29.99 -29.27
C VAL A 121 6.52 30.39 -30.58
N ILE A 122 5.71 29.52 -31.16
CA ILE A 122 4.95 29.82 -32.40
C ILE A 122 4.03 31.03 -32.19
N LEU A 123 3.25 31.04 -31.09
CA LEU A 123 2.35 32.15 -30.77
C LEU A 123 3.12 33.47 -30.60
N PHE A 124 4.25 33.44 -29.91
CA PHE A 124 5.10 34.64 -29.72
C PHE A 124 5.58 35.25 -31.04
N PHE A 125 6.02 34.43 -31.99
CA PHE A 125 6.46 34.91 -33.30
C PHE A 125 5.30 35.30 -34.19
N THR A 126 4.15 34.63 -34.12
CA THR A 126 2.97 34.94 -34.96
C THR A 126 2.30 36.25 -34.54
N VAL A 127 2.18 36.50 -33.22
CA VAL A 127 1.56 37.74 -32.70
C VAL A 127 2.46 38.97 -32.92
N ARG A 128 3.79 38.80 -33.03
CA ARG A 128 4.71 39.92 -33.21
C ARG A 128 4.82 40.37 -34.69
N THR A 129 4.24 39.66 -35.65
CA THR A 129 4.37 39.91 -37.09
C THR A 129 3.18 40.72 -37.71
N ASN A 130 2.23 41.17 -36.89
CA ASN A 130 1.13 42.07 -37.29
C ASN A 130 1.29 43.46 -36.72
#